data_378ed5b75293d9e2b5a4d8bb4b545816
#
_entry.id   378ed5b75293d9e2b5a4d8bb4b545816
#
_cell.length_a   1.000
_cell.length_b   1.000
_cell.length_c   1.000
_cell.angle_alpha   90.00
_cell.angle_beta   90.00
_cell.angle_gamma   90.00
#
_symmetry.space_group_name_H-M   'P 1'
#
loop_
_entity.id
_entity.type
_entity.pdbx_description
1 polymer ?
#
loop_
_entity_poly.entity_id
_entity_poly.type
_entity_poly.pdbx_seq_one_letter_code
_entity_poly.pdbx_strand_id
1 'polypeptide(L)'
;PFGDDPQLGVCGADADTIAARHFGRMIAAGCAAHSDHGRGVAETFLAAAKGEAEGYEIKDEQKLIALAIDLGVEVGDRDIKDIALDVGHKAFEIFGNQEGEIPFIKRAPLKRQQIWREENVVPRGVDREVVEMMHRTHMGVDQYFENIINHGSRAALADGWGGSMLATDLQDILFGTPTPLLSTVNLGVLKEDEVNVIIHGHEPLLSELIVLASREPEMLAYAAEKGAKGINLG
;
A
#
# COMPACT_ATOMS: atom_id res chain seq x y z
N PRO A 1 -19.59 -28.52 1.69
CA PRO A 1 -20.30 -29.67 1.12
C PRO A 1 -19.70 -30.96 1.64
N PHE A 2 -20.56 -31.94 1.92
CA PHE A 2 -20.17 -33.27 2.40
C PHE A 2 -20.81 -34.32 1.48
N GLY A 3 -20.04 -35.26 0.97
CA GLY A 3 -20.51 -36.32 0.09
C GLY A 3 -19.82 -36.32 -1.27
N ASP A 4 -20.16 -37.31 -2.08
CA ASP A 4 -19.49 -37.59 -3.38
C ASP A 4 -20.10 -36.81 -4.56
N ASP A 5 -21.29 -36.23 -4.39
CA ASP A 5 -21.94 -35.43 -5.42
C ASP A 5 -21.48 -33.96 -5.41
N PRO A 6 -21.46 -33.27 -6.57
CA PRO A 6 -21.19 -31.84 -6.61
C PRO A 6 -22.20 -31.08 -5.73
N GLN A 7 -21.75 -30.59 -4.61
CA GLN A 7 -22.62 -29.88 -3.67
C GLN A 7 -22.49 -28.38 -3.85
N LEU A 8 -23.64 -27.74 -3.96
CA LEU A 8 -23.75 -26.30 -4.02
C LEU A 8 -23.98 -25.73 -2.61
N GLY A 9 -23.48 -24.52 -2.38
CA GLY A 9 -23.85 -23.75 -1.20
C GLY A 9 -25.35 -23.40 -1.22
N VAL A 10 -25.87 -22.89 -0.11
CA VAL A 10 -27.29 -22.50 0.03
C VAL A 10 -27.72 -21.48 -1.06
N CYS A 11 -26.79 -20.65 -1.53
CA CYS A 11 -27.02 -19.66 -2.60
C CYS A 11 -26.74 -20.20 -4.00
N GLY A 12 -26.48 -21.51 -4.18
CA GLY A 12 -26.14 -22.12 -5.47
C GLY A 12 -24.68 -22.01 -5.89
N ALA A 13 -23.80 -21.44 -5.06
CA ALA A 13 -22.38 -21.34 -5.37
C ALA A 13 -21.70 -22.72 -5.24
N ASP A 14 -20.85 -23.06 -6.20
CA ASP A 14 -19.95 -24.21 -6.15
C ASP A 14 -18.70 -23.94 -5.30
N ALA A 15 -17.83 -24.94 -5.17
CA ALA A 15 -16.61 -24.84 -4.38
C ALA A 15 -15.66 -23.76 -4.91
N ASP A 16 -15.52 -23.63 -6.24
CA ASP A 16 -14.63 -22.68 -6.88
C ASP A 16 -15.11 -21.24 -6.65
N THR A 17 -16.41 -20.99 -6.78
CA THR A 17 -17.04 -19.70 -6.47
C THR A 17 -16.86 -19.33 -5.00
N ILE A 18 -17.02 -20.30 -4.07
CA ILE A 18 -16.81 -20.04 -2.63
C ILE A 18 -15.34 -19.69 -2.36
N ALA A 19 -14.40 -20.43 -2.92
CA ALA A 19 -12.98 -20.16 -2.80
C ALA A 19 -12.61 -18.78 -3.36
N ALA A 20 -13.10 -18.47 -4.57
CA ALA A 20 -12.89 -17.17 -5.22
C ALA A 20 -13.44 -16.00 -4.39
N ARG A 21 -14.62 -16.15 -3.77
CA ARG A 21 -15.18 -15.13 -2.87
C ARG A 21 -14.31 -14.87 -1.66
N HIS A 22 -13.75 -15.91 -1.03
CA HIS A 22 -12.81 -15.72 0.07
C HIS A 22 -11.53 -15.02 -0.38
N PHE A 23 -10.96 -15.46 -1.50
CA PHE A 23 -9.78 -14.86 -2.08
C PHE A 23 -10.00 -13.39 -2.46
N GLY A 24 -11.11 -13.07 -3.14
CA GLY A 24 -11.47 -11.70 -3.51
C GLY A 24 -11.63 -10.78 -2.30
N ARG A 25 -12.22 -11.28 -1.20
CA ARG A 25 -12.33 -10.51 0.05
C ARG A 25 -10.99 -10.27 0.73
N MET A 26 -10.06 -11.21 0.66
CA MET A 26 -8.69 -11.01 1.18
C MET A 26 -7.97 -9.89 0.41
N ILE A 27 -8.09 -9.88 -0.91
CA ILE A 27 -7.53 -8.80 -1.75
C ILE A 27 -8.18 -7.46 -1.42
N ALA A 28 -9.52 -7.42 -1.31
CA ALA A 28 -10.24 -6.20 -0.96
C ALA A 28 -9.87 -5.68 0.44
N ALA A 29 -9.64 -6.58 1.40
CA ALA A 29 -9.21 -6.20 2.74
C ALA A 29 -7.80 -5.57 2.73
N GLY A 30 -6.86 -6.13 1.96
CA GLY A 30 -5.54 -5.55 1.77
C GLY A 30 -5.60 -4.18 1.09
N CYS A 31 -6.38 -4.06 0.02
CA CYS A 31 -6.61 -2.80 -0.68
C CYS A 31 -7.25 -1.75 0.26
N ALA A 32 -8.23 -2.14 1.10
CA ALA A 32 -8.85 -1.25 2.07
C ALA A 32 -7.85 -0.74 3.12
N ALA A 33 -6.98 -1.61 3.63
CA ALA A 33 -5.96 -1.24 4.62
C ALA A 33 -4.97 -0.20 4.06
N HIS A 34 -4.47 -0.41 2.84
CA HIS A 34 -3.58 0.54 2.19
C HIS A 34 -4.31 1.83 1.77
N SER A 35 -5.59 1.73 1.37
CA SER A 35 -6.42 2.89 1.05
C SER A 35 -6.61 3.79 2.26
N ASP A 36 -6.96 3.23 3.40
CA ASP A 36 -7.17 3.99 4.63
C ASP A 36 -5.87 4.65 5.12
N HIS A 37 -4.75 3.92 5.07
CA HIS A 37 -3.43 4.50 5.34
C HIS A 37 -3.10 5.63 4.36
N GLY A 38 -3.28 5.42 3.06
CA GLY A 38 -3.05 6.46 2.04
C GLY A 38 -3.94 7.68 2.23
N ARG A 39 -5.15 7.50 2.72
CA ARG A 39 -6.08 8.58 3.08
C ARG A 39 -5.54 9.41 4.26
N GLY A 40 -5.03 8.76 5.32
CA GLY A 40 -4.37 9.43 6.43
C GLY A 40 -3.12 10.22 6.00
N VAL A 41 -2.35 9.70 5.04
CA VAL A 41 -1.23 10.44 4.42
C VAL A 41 -1.75 11.67 3.67
N ALA A 42 -2.83 11.56 2.90
CA ALA A 42 -3.43 12.68 2.18
C ALA A 42 -4.01 13.75 3.14
N GLU A 43 -4.59 13.34 4.26
CA GLU A 43 -5.05 14.26 5.32
C GLU A 43 -3.87 15.04 5.92
N THR A 44 -2.79 14.35 6.26
CA THR A 44 -1.56 14.96 6.80
C THR A 44 -0.94 15.92 5.78
N PHE A 45 -0.88 15.52 4.51
CA PHE A 45 -0.39 16.37 3.43
C PHE A 45 -1.22 17.65 3.29
N LEU A 46 -2.55 17.54 3.31
CA LEU A 46 -3.44 18.68 3.21
C LEU A 46 -3.31 19.61 4.43
N ALA A 47 -3.17 19.06 5.63
CA ALA A 47 -2.91 19.82 6.84
C ALA A 47 -1.56 20.55 6.78
N ALA A 48 -0.50 19.90 6.27
CA ALA A 48 0.80 20.53 6.04
C ALA A 48 0.71 21.68 5.02
N ALA A 49 -0.01 21.48 3.90
CA ALA A 49 -0.26 22.53 2.91
C ALA A 49 -1.00 23.74 3.49
N LYS A 50 -1.91 23.53 4.44
CA LYS A 50 -2.59 24.60 5.19
C LYS A 50 -1.71 25.26 6.26
N GLY A 51 -0.62 24.64 6.66
CA GLY A 51 0.22 25.06 7.79
C GLY A 51 -0.37 24.67 9.15
N GLU A 52 -1.21 23.65 9.19
CA GLU A 52 -1.91 23.15 10.39
C GLU A 52 -1.24 21.91 11.01
N ALA A 53 -0.25 21.32 10.32
CA ALA A 53 0.48 20.16 10.79
C ALA A 53 1.87 20.56 11.26
N GLU A 54 2.08 20.59 12.59
CA GLU A 54 3.36 20.92 13.19
C GLU A 54 4.43 19.89 12.79
N GLY A 55 5.58 20.36 12.31
CA GLY A 55 6.71 19.52 11.89
C GLY A 55 6.60 18.95 10.46
N TYR A 56 5.51 19.21 9.75
CA TYR A 56 5.34 18.84 8.35
C TYR A 56 5.29 20.07 7.46
N GLU A 57 6.01 20.00 6.37
CA GLU A 57 6.06 21.06 5.36
C GLU A 57 6.26 20.48 3.96
N ILE A 58 5.99 21.25 2.93
CA ILE A 58 6.25 20.87 1.54
C ILE A 58 7.74 21.02 1.28
N LYS A 59 8.47 19.90 1.20
CA LYS A 59 9.93 19.88 1.02
C LYS A 59 10.36 19.68 -0.42
N ASP A 60 9.67 18.82 -1.16
CA ASP A 60 10.00 18.52 -2.56
C ASP A 60 9.00 19.18 -3.51
N GLU A 61 9.26 20.45 -3.83
CA GLU A 61 8.43 21.22 -4.75
C GLU A 61 8.44 20.63 -6.17
N GLN A 62 9.54 20.03 -6.62
CA GLN A 62 9.62 19.43 -7.95
C GLN A 62 8.73 18.20 -8.04
N LYS A 63 8.72 17.38 -7.00
CA LYS A 63 7.83 16.23 -6.90
C LYS A 63 6.36 16.66 -6.83
N LEU A 64 6.06 17.73 -6.09
CA LEU A 64 4.72 18.30 -6.04
C LEU A 64 4.24 18.74 -7.43
N ILE A 65 5.06 19.47 -8.16
CA ILE A 65 4.73 19.92 -9.52
C ILE A 65 4.49 18.73 -10.45
N ALA A 66 5.34 17.71 -10.39
CA ALA A 66 5.19 16.50 -11.19
C ALA A 66 3.88 15.78 -10.87
N LEU A 67 3.55 15.64 -9.58
CA LEU A 67 2.29 15.04 -9.14
C LEU A 67 1.08 15.89 -9.57
N ALA A 68 1.15 17.21 -9.44
CA ALA A 68 0.10 18.14 -9.88
C ALA A 68 -0.24 17.94 -11.36
N ILE A 69 0.78 17.86 -12.22
CA ILE A 69 0.61 17.60 -13.65
C ILE A 69 -0.06 16.25 -13.89
N ASP A 70 0.36 15.22 -13.15
CA ASP A 70 -0.22 13.89 -13.25
C ASP A 70 -1.70 13.83 -12.86
N LEU A 71 -2.08 14.63 -11.88
CA LEU A 71 -3.46 14.73 -11.40
C LEU A 71 -4.31 15.74 -12.18
N GLY A 72 -3.72 16.44 -13.15
CA GLY A 72 -4.42 17.46 -13.94
C GLY A 72 -4.68 18.75 -13.16
N VAL A 73 -3.88 19.02 -12.12
CA VAL A 73 -3.89 20.30 -11.39
C VAL A 73 -3.09 21.34 -12.19
N GLU A 74 -3.63 22.53 -12.35
CA GLU A 74 -2.96 23.63 -13.01
C GLU A 74 -1.77 24.11 -12.17
N VAL A 75 -0.60 24.23 -12.79
CA VAL A 75 0.64 24.68 -12.13
C VAL A 75 0.90 26.17 -12.44
N GLY A 76 1.18 26.52 -13.70
CA GLY A 76 1.45 27.89 -14.14
C GLY A 76 2.41 28.64 -13.22
N ASP A 77 2.11 29.94 -13.00
CA ASP A 77 2.85 30.82 -12.09
C ASP A 77 2.20 30.88 -10.68
N ARG A 78 1.55 29.79 -10.25
CA ARG A 78 0.84 29.69 -8.98
C ARG A 78 1.79 29.49 -7.81
N ASP A 79 1.33 29.90 -6.63
CA ASP A 79 2.02 29.62 -5.37
C ASP A 79 2.05 28.12 -5.08
N ILE A 80 3.18 27.66 -4.58
CA ILE A 80 3.38 26.24 -4.22
C ILE A 80 2.34 25.73 -3.22
N LYS A 81 1.94 26.60 -2.30
CA LYS A 81 0.91 26.28 -1.30
C LYS A 81 -0.45 26.05 -1.95
N ASP A 82 -0.84 26.88 -2.91
CA ASP A 82 -2.10 26.73 -3.63
C ASP A 82 -2.12 25.45 -4.48
N ILE A 83 -0.99 25.14 -5.13
CA ILE A 83 -0.83 23.88 -5.87
C ILE A 83 -0.94 22.68 -4.90
N ALA A 84 -0.31 22.74 -3.73
CA ALA A 84 -0.36 21.68 -2.74
C ALA A 84 -1.78 21.47 -2.20
N LEU A 85 -2.54 22.54 -1.96
CA LEU A 85 -3.94 22.45 -1.55
C LEU A 85 -4.79 21.71 -2.59
N ASP A 86 -4.64 22.08 -3.86
CA ASP A 86 -5.41 21.44 -4.95
C ASP A 86 -4.98 19.97 -5.15
N VAL A 87 -3.69 19.67 -5.04
CA VAL A 87 -3.18 18.29 -5.07
C VAL A 87 -3.77 17.48 -3.92
N GLY A 88 -3.80 18.04 -2.71
CA GLY A 88 -4.41 17.38 -1.56
C GLY A 88 -5.91 17.07 -1.78
N HIS A 89 -6.66 18.00 -2.33
CA HIS A 89 -8.07 17.76 -2.66
C HIS A 89 -8.24 16.73 -3.78
N LYS A 90 -7.41 16.77 -4.83
CA LYS A 90 -7.38 15.78 -5.90
C LYS A 90 -7.03 14.38 -5.41
N ALA A 91 -6.16 14.28 -4.41
CA ALA A 91 -5.81 13.01 -3.79
C ALA A 91 -7.05 12.28 -3.25
N PHE A 92 -7.95 12.97 -2.57
CA PHE A 92 -9.20 12.37 -2.08
C PHE A 92 -10.14 11.92 -3.20
N GLU A 93 -10.16 12.61 -4.34
CA GLU A 93 -10.97 12.20 -5.48
C GLU A 93 -10.56 10.84 -6.03
N ILE A 94 -9.25 10.51 -6.00
CA ILE A 94 -8.73 9.21 -6.48
C ILE A 94 -9.30 8.04 -5.68
N PHE A 95 -9.45 8.20 -4.37
CA PHE A 95 -10.08 7.17 -3.54
C PHE A 95 -11.56 6.99 -3.90
N GLY A 96 -12.30 8.08 -4.02
CA GLY A 96 -13.75 8.09 -4.17
C GLY A 96 -14.29 7.99 -5.59
N ASN A 97 -13.45 8.02 -6.63
CA ASN A 97 -13.90 7.97 -8.02
C ASN A 97 -14.76 6.75 -8.32
N GLN A 98 -15.86 6.98 -9.05
CA GLN A 98 -16.79 5.93 -9.44
C GLN A 98 -16.62 5.48 -10.91
N GLU A 99 -16.01 6.32 -11.75
CA GLU A 99 -15.89 6.13 -13.20
C GLU A 99 -14.50 6.52 -13.69
N GLY A 100 -14.16 6.13 -14.91
CA GLY A 100 -12.89 6.43 -15.54
C GLY A 100 -11.77 5.47 -15.18
N GLU A 101 -10.55 5.93 -15.16
CA GLU A 101 -9.34 5.17 -14.80
C GLU A 101 -8.56 5.92 -13.72
N ILE A 102 -7.94 5.20 -12.80
CA ILE A 102 -7.01 5.81 -11.83
C ILE A 102 -5.86 6.50 -12.61
N PRO A 103 -5.55 7.78 -12.33
CA PRO A 103 -4.60 8.57 -13.13
C PRO A 103 -3.21 7.95 -13.28
N PHE A 104 -2.74 7.23 -12.27
CA PHE A 104 -1.41 6.63 -12.26
C PHE A 104 -1.23 5.42 -13.19
N ILE A 105 -2.31 4.84 -13.72
CA ILE A 105 -2.24 3.78 -14.73
C ILE A 105 -1.38 4.21 -15.94
N LYS A 106 -1.40 5.50 -16.28
CA LYS A 106 -0.57 6.06 -17.38
C LYS A 106 0.94 5.95 -17.15
N ARG A 107 1.40 5.78 -15.91
CA ARG A 107 2.82 5.58 -15.57
C ARG A 107 3.30 4.15 -15.87
N ALA A 108 2.39 3.20 -16.05
CA ALA A 108 2.76 1.83 -16.39
C ALA A 108 3.30 1.75 -17.85
N PRO A 109 4.16 0.76 -18.16
CA PRO A 109 4.59 0.52 -19.53
C PRO A 109 3.40 0.34 -20.49
N LEU A 110 3.44 0.94 -21.68
CA LEU A 110 2.33 0.95 -22.65
C LEU A 110 1.75 -0.45 -22.91
N LYS A 111 2.62 -1.46 -23.09
CA LYS A 111 2.18 -2.83 -23.29
C LYS A 111 1.35 -3.34 -22.10
N ARG A 112 1.72 -2.96 -20.88
CA ARG A 112 0.99 -3.35 -19.68
C ARG A 112 -0.39 -2.67 -19.61
N GLN A 113 -0.43 -1.37 -19.90
CA GLN A 113 -1.68 -0.62 -19.97
C GLN A 113 -2.66 -1.23 -20.99
N GLN A 114 -2.14 -1.64 -22.17
CA GLN A 114 -2.94 -2.28 -23.21
C GLN A 114 -3.54 -3.59 -22.70
N ILE A 115 -2.73 -4.49 -22.13
CA ILE A 115 -3.20 -5.77 -21.57
C ILE A 115 -4.29 -5.53 -20.52
N TRP A 116 -4.08 -4.60 -19.60
CA TRP A 116 -5.04 -4.32 -18.54
C TRP A 116 -6.39 -3.80 -19.07
N ARG A 117 -6.38 -3.03 -20.16
CA ARG A 117 -7.62 -2.57 -20.81
C ARG A 117 -8.31 -3.70 -21.57
N GLU A 118 -7.56 -4.52 -22.30
CA GLU A 118 -8.07 -5.69 -23.01
C GLU A 118 -8.73 -6.69 -22.05
N GLU A 119 -8.12 -6.92 -20.88
CA GLU A 119 -8.64 -7.81 -19.85
C GLU A 119 -9.69 -7.14 -18.92
N ASN A 120 -10.00 -5.88 -19.15
CA ASN A 120 -10.96 -5.10 -18.34
C ASN A 120 -10.63 -5.09 -16.84
N VAL A 121 -9.35 -4.99 -16.49
CA VAL A 121 -8.86 -4.94 -15.09
C VAL A 121 -8.36 -3.57 -14.66
N VAL A 122 -8.50 -2.54 -15.48
CA VAL A 122 -8.14 -1.17 -15.08
C VAL A 122 -9.10 -0.66 -14.02
N PRO A 123 -8.60 -0.21 -12.85
CA PRO A 123 -9.44 0.27 -11.77
C PRO A 123 -9.97 1.68 -12.02
N ARG A 124 -11.16 1.96 -11.53
CA ARG A 124 -11.83 3.28 -11.62
C ARG A 124 -11.48 4.19 -10.46
N GLY A 125 -11.48 3.63 -9.27
CA GLY A 125 -11.15 4.30 -8.02
C GLY A 125 -10.90 3.26 -6.93
N VAL A 126 -10.15 3.62 -5.90
CA VAL A 126 -9.71 2.63 -4.89
C VAL A 126 -10.91 2.09 -4.11
N ASP A 127 -11.72 2.97 -3.52
CA ASP A 127 -12.89 2.57 -2.74
C ASP A 127 -13.94 1.88 -3.62
N ARG A 128 -14.06 2.30 -4.87
CA ARG A 128 -15.01 1.71 -5.82
C ARG A 128 -14.76 0.21 -6.01
N GLU A 129 -13.50 -0.18 -6.17
CA GLU A 129 -13.15 -1.59 -6.38
C GLU A 129 -13.32 -2.41 -5.10
N VAL A 130 -13.03 -1.85 -3.94
CA VAL A 130 -13.25 -2.50 -2.64
C VAL A 130 -14.74 -2.73 -2.40
N VAL A 131 -15.56 -1.69 -2.55
CA VAL A 131 -17.01 -1.77 -2.30
C VAL A 131 -17.67 -2.74 -3.29
N GLU A 132 -17.30 -2.70 -4.57
CA GLU A 132 -17.84 -3.63 -5.57
C GLU A 132 -17.43 -5.07 -5.28
N MET A 133 -16.19 -5.35 -4.86
CA MET A 133 -15.76 -6.68 -4.48
C MET A 133 -16.58 -7.21 -3.28
N MET A 134 -16.80 -6.39 -2.27
CA MET A 134 -17.61 -6.77 -1.12
C MET A 134 -19.05 -7.08 -1.49
N HIS A 135 -19.65 -6.33 -2.42
CA HIS A 135 -20.98 -6.62 -2.94
C HIS A 135 -20.98 -7.88 -3.83
N ARG A 136 -20.07 -7.96 -4.78
CA ARG A 136 -19.95 -9.09 -5.73
C ARG A 136 -19.79 -10.43 -5.01
N THR A 137 -19.02 -10.47 -3.94
CA THR A 137 -18.78 -11.67 -3.15
C THR A 137 -19.87 -11.97 -2.11
N HIS A 138 -20.93 -11.16 -2.07
CA HIS A 138 -22.07 -11.42 -1.20
C HIS A 138 -22.88 -12.60 -1.75
N MET A 139 -23.57 -13.29 -0.84
CA MET A 139 -24.37 -14.46 -1.12
C MET A 139 -25.41 -14.18 -2.23
N GLY A 140 -25.39 -14.99 -3.30
CA GLY A 140 -26.34 -14.90 -4.39
C GLY A 140 -26.06 -13.81 -5.44
N VAL A 141 -25.00 -13.02 -5.32
CA VAL A 141 -24.71 -11.91 -6.26
C VAL A 141 -23.94 -12.40 -7.48
N ASP A 142 -22.70 -12.86 -7.34
CA ASP A 142 -21.92 -13.39 -8.46
C ASP A 142 -21.65 -14.90 -8.24
N GLN A 143 -22.00 -15.69 -9.22
CA GLN A 143 -21.88 -17.14 -9.22
C GLN A 143 -20.75 -17.64 -10.13
N TYR A 144 -20.02 -16.73 -10.80
CA TYR A 144 -18.96 -17.05 -11.73
C TYR A 144 -17.61 -16.68 -11.11
N PHE A 145 -16.82 -17.70 -10.74
CA PHE A 145 -15.54 -17.49 -10.07
C PHE A 145 -14.56 -16.69 -10.93
N GLU A 146 -14.59 -16.83 -12.25
CA GLU A 146 -13.73 -16.08 -13.19
C GLU A 146 -13.94 -14.57 -13.05
N ASN A 147 -15.19 -14.14 -12.93
CA ASN A 147 -15.52 -12.72 -12.74
C ASN A 147 -14.93 -12.17 -11.43
N ILE A 148 -14.98 -12.99 -10.38
CA ILE A 148 -14.47 -12.61 -9.05
C ILE A 148 -12.94 -12.52 -9.08
N ILE A 149 -12.28 -13.49 -9.71
CA ILE A 149 -10.81 -13.50 -9.86
C ILE A 149 -10.34 -12.31 -10.70
N ASN A 150 -11.03 -12.05 -11.82
CA ASN A 150 -10.72 -10.89 -12.67
C ASN A 150 -10.87 -9.58 -11.88
N HIS A 151 -11.95 -9.43 -11.11
CA HIS A 151 -12.11 -8.28 -10.24
C HIS A 151 -11.04 -8.22 -9.13
N GLY A 152 -10.56 -9.37 -8.64
CA GLY A 152 -9.41 -9.42 -7.73
C GLY A 152 -8.16 -8.74 -8.32
N SER A 153 -7.88 -9.00 -9.59
CA SER A 153 -6.79 -8.32 -10.32
C SER A 153 -7.02 -6.81 -10.40
N ARG A 154 -8.25 -6.36 -10.66
CA ARG A 154 -8.61 -4.95 -10.71
C ARG A 154 -8.45 -4.27 -9.34
N ALA A 155 -8.87 -4.93 -8.26
CA ALA A 155 -8.71 -4.43 -6.90
C ALA A 155 -7.22 -4.35 -6.48
N ALA A 156 -6.40 -5.33 -6.87
CA ALA A 156 -4.96 -5.29 -6.64
C ALA A 156 -4.27 -4.16 -7.41
N LEU A 157 -4.72 -3.85 -8.63
CA LEU A 157 -4.23 -2.68 -9.36
C LEU A 157 -4.69 -1.36 -8.74
N ALA A 158 -5.90 -1.32 -8.15
CA ALA A 158 -6.39 -0.16 -7.41
C ALA A 158 -5.52 0.12 -6.17
N ASP A 159 -5.11 -0.93 -5.46
CA ASP A 159 -4.18 -0.83 -4.34
C ASP A 159 -2.83 -0.27 -4.79
N GLY A 160 -2.12 -0.98 -5.65
CA GLY A 160 -0.74 -0.62 -6.04
C GLY A 160 -0.65 0.68 -6.83
N TRP A 161 -1.50 0.86 -7.85
CA TRP A 161 -1.50 2.03 -8.77
C TRP A 161 -2.42 3.16 -8.31
N GLY A 162 -3.16 2.99 -7.25
CA GLY A 162 -4.02 4.01 -6.66
C GLY A 162 -3.49 4.45 -5.30
N GLY A 163 -3.96 3.78 -4.25
CA GLY A 163 -3.69 4.17 -2.87
C GLY A 163 -2.21 4.20 -2.50
N SER A 164 -1.48 3.12 -2.78
CA SER A 164 -0.06 3.00 -2.41
C SER A 164 0.83 3.98 -3.18
N MET A 165 0.63 4.14 -4.48
CA MET A 165 1.44 5.06 -5.29
C MET A 165 1.18 6.52 -4.90
N LEU A 166 -0.09 6.87 -4.66
CA LEU A 166 -0.45 8.21 -4.20
C LEU A 166 0.17 8.52 -2.84
N ALA A 167 0.05 7.60 -1.87
CA ALA A 167 0.63 7.77 -0.55
C ALA A 167 2.16 7.98 -0.63
N THR A 168 2.84 7.20 -1.46
CA THR A 168 4.29 7.33 -1.68
C THR A 168 4.65 8.70 -2.25
N ASP A 169 3.94 9.18 -3.28
CA ASP A 169 4.19 10.50 -3.87
C ASP A 169 4.00 11.64 -2.84
N LEU A 170 2.94 11.56 -2.04
CA LEU A 170 2.67 12.57 -1.01
C LEU A 170 3.73 12.53 0.12
N GLN A 171 4.19 11.34 0.51
CA GLN A 171 5.27 11.19 1.48
C GLN A 171 6.60 11.73 0.93
N ASP A 172 6.92 11.47 -0.34
CA ASP A 172 8.10 12.04 -0.99
C ASP A 172 8.08 13.58 -0.96
N ILE A 173 6.91 14.19 -1.16
CA ILE A 173 6.77 15.65 -1.09
C ILE A 173 7.01 16.16 0.33
N LEU A 174 6.50 15.48 1.36
CA LEU A 174 6.61 15.88 2.76
C LEU A 174 8.02 15.64 3.34
N PHE A 175 8.68 14.55 2.96
CA PHE A 175 9.95 14.13 3.55
C PHE A 175 11.17 14.34 2.66
N GLY A 176 10.96 14.61 1.38
CA GLY A 176 11.96 14.63 0.31
C GLY A 176 12.01 13.29 -0.42
N THR A 177 12.11 13.36 -1.75
CA THR A 177 12.23 12.16 -2.60
C THR A 177 13.55 11.45 -2.32
N PRO A 178 13.55 10.15 -1.94
CA PRO A 178 14.78 9.44 -1.67
C PRO A 178 15.62 9.25 -2.94
N THR A 179 16.91 9.45 -2.81
CA THR A 179 17.86 9.22 -3.91
C THR A 179 18.48 7.83 -3.73
N PRO A 180 18.54 7.00 -4.78
CA PRO A 180 19.26 5.74 -4.72
C PRO A 180 20.72 5.97 -4.31
N LEU A 181 21.12 5.34 -3.22
CA LEU A 181 22.49 5.36 -2.74
C LEU A 181 23.16 4.03 -3.05
N LEU A 182 24.36 4.07 -3.59
CA LEU A 182 25.22 2.89 -3.60
C LEU A 182 25.74 2.71 -2.18
N SER A 183 25.13 1.80 -1.44
CA SER A 183 25.64 1.40 -0.13
C SER A 183 26.28 0.01 -0.22
N THR A 184 27.44 -0.13 0.38
CA THR A 184 28.04 -1.44 0.58
C THR A 184 27.56 -1.95 1.92
N VAL A 185 26.54 -2.78 1.92
CA VAL A 185 26.20 -3.59 3.09
C VAL A 185 27.18 -4.73 3.10
N ASN A 186 28.21 -4.60 3.89
CA ASN A 186 29.15 -5.70 4.09
C ASN A 186 28.82 -6.45 5.39
N LEU A 187 29.35 -7.64 5.50
CA LEU A 187 29.25 -8.46 6.71
C LEU A 187 29.96 -7.83 7.94
N GLY A 188 30.55 -6.65 7.79
CA GLY A 188 31.13 -5.88 8.87
C GLY A 188 30.15 -5.38 9.92
N VAL A 189 28.85 -5.50 9.68
CA VAL A 189 27.80 -5.31 10.70
C VAL A 189 27.74 -6.49 11.66
N LEU A 190 28.24 -7.67 11.26
CA LEU A 190 28.28 -8.85 12.09
C LEU A 190 29.54 -8.84 12.95
N LYS A 191 29.39 -9.22 14.22
CA LYS A 191 30.49 -9.36 15.18
C LYS A 191 30.70 -10.82 15.53
N GLU A 192 31.95 -11.27 15.47
CA GLU A 192 32.31 -12.69 15.70
C GLU A 192 32.10 -13.12 17.16
N ASP A 193 32.19 -12.22 18.08
CA ASP A 193 32.15 -12.45 19.52
C ASP A 193 30.82 -12.02 20.18
N GLU A 194 29.82 -11.65 19.39
CA GLU A 194 28.50 -11.30 19.86
C GLU A 194 27.42 -12.17 19.21
N VAL A 195 26.27 -12.27 19.85
CA VAL A 195 25.05 -12.83 19.22
C VAL A 195 24.54 -11.82 18.21
N ASN A 196 24.50 -12.16 16.93
CA ASN A 196 24.01 -11.25 15.91
C ASN A 196 22.51 -11.49 15.69
N VAL A 197 21.71 -10.46 15.87
CA VAL A 197 20.27 -10.45 15.62
C VAL A 197 20.00 -9.51 14.45
N ILE A 198 19.55 -10.05 13.33
CA ILE A 198 19.16 -9.28 12.15
C ILE A 198 17.65 -9.10 12.16
N ILE A 199 17.20 -7.85 12.18
CA ILE A 199 15.78 -7.50 12.18
C ILE A 199 15.40 -7.07 10.77
N HIS A 200 14.54 -7.85 10.12
CA HIS A 200 14.05 -7.57 8.77
C HIS A 200 12.55 -7.79 8.68
N GLY A 201 11.80 -6.80 8.21
CA GLY A 201 10.36 -6.93 8.01
C GLY A 201 9.59 -5.61 8.10
N HIS A 202 8.25 -5.72 8.10
CA HIS A 202 7.31 -4.60 8.09
C HIS A 202 6.46 -4.51 9.37
N GLU A 203 6.90 -5.13 10.46
CA GLU A 203 6.21 -5.13 11.73
C GLU A 203 6.95 -4.23 12.75
N PRO A 204 6.65 -2.91 12.79
CA PRO A 204 7.38 -1.96 13.64
C PRO A 204 7.33 -2.33 15.12
N LEU A 205 6.18 -2.81 15.61
CA LEU A 205 6.03 -3.22 17.01
C LEU A 205 6.90 -4.42 17.34
N LEU A 206 6.94 -5.43 16.46
CA LEU A 206 7.79 -6.60 16.66
C LEU A 206 9.27 -6.23 16.65
N SER A 207 9.67 -5.36 15.71
CA SER A 207 11.04 -4.85 15.63
C SER A 207 11.44 -4.13 16.91
N GLU A 208 10.59 -3.25 17.42
CA GLU A 208 10.82 -2.53 18.69
C GLU A 208 10.93 -3.50 19.87
N LEU A 209 10.05 -4.49 19.96
CA LEU A 209 10.10 -5.50 21.04
C LEU A 209 11.39 -6.31 20.99
N ILE A 210 11.92 -6.65 19.80
CA ILE A 210 13.20 -7.36 19.65
C ILE A 210 14.35 -6.47 20.14
N VAL A 211 14.35 -5.19 19.78
CA VAL A 211 15.36 -4.21 20.25
C VAL A 211 15.33 -4.10 21.76
N LEU A 212 14.15 -3.96 22.37
CA LEU A 212 14.00 -3.86 23.82
C LEU A 212 14.45 -5.16 24.50
N ALA A 213 13.98 -6.32 24.04
CA ALA A 213 14.34 -7.61 24.59
C ALA A 213 15.86 -7.87 24.52
N SER A 214 16.51 -7.49 23.43
CA SER A 214 17.96 -7.65 23.26
C SER A 214 18.78 -6.80 24.25
N ARG A 215 18.19 -5.80 24.87
CA ARG A 215 18.82 -4.93 25.89
C ARG A 215 18.53 -5.36 27.31
N GLU A 216 17.65 -6.32 27.52
CA GLU A 216 17.30 -6.80 28.83
C GLU A 216 18.49 -7.48 29.52
N PRO A 217 18.74 -7.20 30.81
CA PRO A 217 19.89 -7.79 31.54
C PRO A 217 19.89 -9.31 31.52
N GLU A 218 18.73 -9.94 31.55
CA GLU A 218 18.57 -11.39 31.51
C GLU A 218 19.06 -11.97 30.17
N MET A 219 18.70 -11.31 29.05
CA MET A 219 19.14 -11.74 27.72
C MET A 219 20.62 -11.54 27.51
N LEU A 220 21.18 -10.43 28.02
CA LEU A 220 22.62 -10.19 27.98
C LEU A 220 23.39 -11.21 28.84
N ALA A 221 22.86 -11.57 30.01
CA ALA A 221 23.45 -12.60 30.87
C ALA A 221 23.40 -13.98 30.20
N TYR A 222 22.29 -14.29 29.51
CA TYR A 222 22.18 -15.53 28.75
C TYR A 222 23.16 -15.59 27.58
N ALA A 223 23.34 -14.50 26.85
CA ALA A 223 24.36 -14.41 25.80
C ALA A 223 25.78 -14.66 26.36
N ALA A 224 26.07 -14.04 27.51
CA ALA A 224 27.36 -14.24 28.19
C ALA A 224 27.57 -15.68 28.67
N GLU A 225 26.54 -16.35 29.19
CA GLU A 225 26.57 -17.78 29.54
C GLU A 225 26.95 -18.66 28.31
N LYS A 226 26.51 -18.26 27.12
CA LYS A 226 26.83 -18.94 25.86
C LYS A 226 28.16 -18.54 25.24
N GLY A 227 28.94 -17.70 25.93
CA GLY A 227 30.28 -17.26 25.53
C GLY A 227 30.31 -16.04 24.61
N ALA A 228 29.19 -15.36 24.42
CA ALA A 228 29.13 -14.11 23.65
C ALA A 228 29.42 -12.89 24.54
N LYS A 229 30.08 -11.87 23.98
CA LYS A 229 30.35 -10.62 24.70
C LYS A 229 29.14 -9.70 24.81
N GLY A 230 28.15 -9.91 23.98
CA GLY A 230 26.93 -9.12 23.94
C GLY A 230 25.97 -9.56 22.85
N ILE A 231 24.98 -8.69 22.58
CA ILE A 231 24.01 -8.88 21.49
C ILE A 231 24.16 -7.69 20.52
N ASN A 232 24.51 -7.98 19.29
CA ASN A 232 24.64 -7.04 18.18
C ASN A 232 23.35 -7.03 17.37
N LEU A 233 22.77 -5.84 17.16
CA LEU A 233 21.57 -5.64 16.38
C LEU A 233 21.92 -5.06 15.01
N GLY A 234 21.34 -5.62 13.93
CA GLY A 234 21.49 -5.16 12.56
C GLY A 234 20.19 -5.18 11.75
#